data_848288c1ff3334e799951bfa8448588c
#
_entry.id   848288c1ff3334e799951bfa8448588c
#
_cell.length_a   1.000
_cell.length_b   1.000
_cell.length_c   1.000
_cell.angle_alpha   90.00
_cell.angle_beta   90.00
_cell.angle_gamma   90.00
#
_symmetry.space_group_name_H-M   'P 1'
#
loop_
_entity.id
_entity.type
_entity.pdbx_description
1 polymer ?
#
loop_
_entity_poly.entity_id
_entity_poly.type
_entity_poly.pdbx_seq_one_letter_code
_entity_poly.pdbx_strand_id
1 'polypeptide(L)'
;MIYIKSRSFFLSLILLSASFAHAKEEEKKQSLQEEITEYIYHHVQDSHDFSLFSTKDKKTGEKIYYGFPLPVILVDEGLKFFMSSKLDHGKNVVESSGKYYKLYHGKIYETNQEGKISYDDEGEVTNLKPLDLSITKSVFSILLVSMLMFMLFTSLAKSYKENNQIAKGVGRFFEPIVILIRDEIAIPSIGENNYKKYMSFLLTLFFFIWFLNLLGLSPLGVNVTGNIAVTFGLALITFLITNLTANKTYWKHIFW
;
A
#
# COMPACT_ATOMS: atom_id res chain seq x y z
N MET A 1 -46.48 -46.31 29.28
CA MET A 1 -45.16 -46.42 28.64
C MET A 1 -45.01 -45.60 27.34
N ILE A 2 -46.00 -44.83 26.94
CA ILE A 2 -46.00 -43.97 25.73
C ILE A 2 -45.52 -42.52 25.99
N TYR A 3 -45.70 -42.00 27.22
CA TYR A 3 -45.39 -40.62 27.57
C TYR A 3 -43.89 -40.28 27.64
N ILE A 4 -43.00 -41.28 27.88
CA ILE A 4 -41.55 -41.07 28.01
C ILE A 4 -40.90 -40.94 26.61
N LYS A 5 -41.42 -41.62 25.60
CA LYS A 5 -40.88 -41.53 24.22
C LYS A 5 -41.16 -40.17 23.56
N SER A 6 -42.28 -39.53 23.89
CA SER A 6 -42.64 -38.19 23.38
C SER A 6 -41.71 -37.10 23.89
N ARG A 7 -41.32 -37.11 25.17
CA ARG A 7 -40.39 -36.10 25.73
C ARG A 7 -38.99 -36.16 25.14
N SER A 8 -38.47 -37.36 24.93
CA SER A 8 -37.17 -37.55 24.29
C SER A 8 -37.16 -37.11 22.83
N PHE A 9 -38.26 -37.27 22.11
CA PHE A 9 -38.38 -36.82 20.74
C PHE A 9 -38.43 -35.30 20.65
N PHE A 10 -39.16 -34.62 21.54
CA PHE A 10 -39.18 -33.16 21.60
C PHE A 10 -37.83 -32.57 22.02
N LEU A 11 -37.11 -33.18 22.98
CA LEU A 11 -35.75 -32.77 23.37
C LEU A 11 -34.75 -32.94 22.24
N SER A 12 -34.82 -34.02 21.46
CA SER A 12 -33.93 -34.21 20.29
C SER A 12 -34.25 -33.20 19.18
N LEU A 13 -35.51 -32.83 18.97
CA LEU A 13 -35.92 -31.84 17.98
C LEU A 13 -35.45 -30.42 18.37
N ILE A 14 -35.49 -30.07 19.67
CA ILE A 14 -34.96 -28.79 20.19
C ILE A 14 -33.44 -28.73 20.07
N LEU A 15 -32.74 -29.81 20.39
CA LEU A 15 -31.28 -29.90 20.21
C LEU A 15 -30.88 -29.80 18.73
N LEU A 16 -31.62 -30.42 17.85
CA LEU A 16 -31.40 -30.33 16.39
C LEU A 16 -31.61 -28.90 15.88
N SER A 17 -32.69 -28.22 16.32
CA SER A 17 -32.95 -26.83 15.95
C SER A 17 -31.91 -25.85 16.48
N ALA A 18 -31.40 -26.08 17.68
CA ALA A 18 -30.30 -25.28 18.26
C ALA A 18 -28.99 -25.47 17.51
N SER A 19 -28.70 -26.70 17.03
CA SER A 19 -27.51 -26.98 16.19
C SER A 19 -27.60 -26.28 14.81
N PHE A 20 -28.78 -26.25 14.19
CA PHE A 20 -28.99 -25.51 12.93
C PHE A 20 -28.89 -24.00 13.13
N ALA A 21 -29.37 -23.46 14.25
CA ALA A 21 -29.23 -22.04 14.55
C ALA A 21 -27.75 -21.64 14.74
N HIS A 22 -26.99 -22.49 15.47
CA HIS A 22 -25.54 -22.26 15.68
C HIS A 22 -24.74 -22.35 14.38
N ALA A 23 -25.00 -23.35 13.55
CA ALA A 23 -24.35 -23.49 12.24
C ALA A 23 -24.60 -22.27 11.32
N LYS A 24 -25.84 -21.76 11.32
CA LYS A 24 -26.21 -20.60 10.51
C LYS A 24 -25.61 -19.28 11.03
N GLU A 25 -25.32 -19.19 12.32
CA GLU A 25 -24.65 -18.04 12.95
C GLU A 25 -23.14 -18.07 12.71
N GLU A 26 -22.52 -19.27 12.73
CA GLU A 26 -21.12 -19.46 12.35
C GLU A 26 -20.89 -19.19 10.85
N GLU A 27 -21.73 -19.69 9.98
CA GLU A 27 -21.67 -19.45 8.54
C GLU A 27 -21.79 -17.94 8.22
N LYS A 28 -22.70 -17.24 8.88
CA LYS A 28 -22.88 -15.79 8.75
C LYS A 28 -21.69 -15.00 9.29
N LYS A 29 -21.08 -15.47 10.38
CA LYS A 29 -19.89 -14.87 10.96
C LYS A 29 -18.66 -15.08 10.09
N GLN A 30 -18.50 -16.26 9.52
CA GLN A 30 -17.43 -16.61 8.61
C GLN A 30 -17.52 -15.81 7.31
N SER A 31 -18.72 -15.70 6.72
CA SER A 31 -18.94 -14.88 5.52
C SER A 31 -18.69 -13.39 5.76
N LEU A 32 -19.01 -12.87 6.95
CA LEU A 32 -18.73 -11.48 7.33
C LEU A 32 -17.22 -11.23 7.54
N GLN A 33 -16.51 -12.19 8.13
CA GLN A 33 -15.06 -12.12 8.29
C GLN A 33 -14.34 -12.19 6.93
N GLU A 34 -14.76 -13.06 6.04
CA GLU A 34 -14.25 -13.14 4.67
C GLU A 34 -14.48 -11.83 3.91
N GLU A 35 -15.68 -11.26 4.01
CA GLU A 35 -16.02 -9.98 3.37
C GLU A 35 -15.17 -8.82 3.92
N ILE A 36 -14.98 -8.76 5.24
CA ILE A 36 -14.14 -7.74 5.90
C ILE A 36 -12.68 -7.93 5.49
N THR A 37 -12.19 -9.16 5.48
CA THR A 37 -10.81 -9.49 5.11
C THR A 37 -10.55 -9.13 3.65
N GLU A 38 -11.46 -9.47 2.75
CA GLU A 38 -11.38 -9.10 1.34
C GLU A 38 -11.42 -7.57 1.16
N TYR A 39 -12.27 -6.86 1.90
CA TYR A 39 -12.32 -5.40 1.89
C TYR A 39 -11.01 -4.78 2.36
N ILE A 40 -10.46 -5.25 3.49
CA ILE A 40 -9.17 -4.78 4.03
C ILE A 40 -8.06 -5.07 3.02
N TYR A 41 -7.99 -6.28 2.50
CA TYR A 41 -6.98 -6.68 1.51
C TYR A 41 -7.02 -5.77 0.29
N HIS A 42 -8.21 -5.56 -0.28
CA HIS A 42 -8.38 -4.72 -1.47
C HIS A 42 -8.07 -3.24 -1.19
N HIS A 43 -8.33 -2.76 0.02
CA HIS A 43 -8.09 -1.36 0.39
C HIS A 43 -6.62 -1.05 0.70
N VAL A 44 -5.91 -2.04 1.28
CA VAL A 44 -4.51 -1.91 1.70
C VAL A 44 -3.53 -2.37 0.61
N GLN A 45 -3.97 -3.20 -0.32
CA GLN A 45 -3.15 -3.68 -1.42
C GLN A 45 -2.82 -2.57 -2.42
N ASP A 46 -1.64 -2.66 -3.02
CA ASP A 46 -1.24 -1.76 -4.10
C ASP A 46 -2.07 -2.05 -5.34
N SER A 47 -2.80 -1.05 -5.84
CA SER A 47 -3.73 -1.18 -6.95
C SER A 47 -3.34 -0.30 -8.14
N HIS A 48 -3.80 -0.68 -9.33
CA HIS A 48 -3.60 0.09 -10.57
C HIS A 48 -4.59 1.26 -10.72
N ASP A 49 -5.48 1.44 -9.75
CA ASP A 49 -6.39 2.58 -9.66
C ASP A 49 -6.33 3.21 -8.26
N PHE A 50 -6.60 4.50 -8.18
CA PHE A 50 -6.67 5.21 -6.91
C PHE A 50 -8.10 5.22 -6.41
N SER A 51 -8.51 4.16 -5.71
CA SER A 51 -9.81 4.08 -5.06
C SER A 51 -9.82 4.79 -3.71
N LEU A 52 -10.80 5.67 -3.50
CA LEU A 52 -11.01 6.41 -2.25
C LEU A 52 -11.90 5.62 -1.29
N PHE A 53 -13.03 5.16 -1.79
CA PHE A 53 -13.99 4.32 -1.05
C PHE A 53 -14.83 3.51 -2.04
N SER A 54 -15.48 2.48 -1.52
CA SER A 54 -16.44 1.70 -2.29
C SER A 54 -17.79 1.63 -1.58
N THR A 55 -18.86 1.56 -2.34
CA THR A 55 -20.22 1.31 -1.83
C THR A 55 -20.83 0.12 -2.56
N LYS A 56 -21.76 -0.58 -1.89
CA LYS A 56 -22.57 -1.61 -2.56
C LYS A 56 -23.82 -0.97 -3.16
N ASP A 57 -24.07 -1.21 -4.42
CA ASP A 57 -25.37 -0.89 -5.03
C ASP A 57 -26.46 -1.70 -4.33
N LYS A 58 -27.47 -1.02 -3.81
CA LYS A 58 -28.59 -1.65 -3.09
C LYS A 58 -29.47 -2.54 -3.98
N LYS A 59 -29.41 -2.35 -5.32
CA LYS A 59 -30.25 -3.09 -6.28
C LYS A 59 -29.53 -4.30 -6.85
N THR A 60 -28.24 -4.15 -7.22
CA THR A 60 -27.46 -5.20 -7.90
C THR A 60 -26.55 -5.96 -6.93
N GLY A 61 -26.27 -5.41 -5.74
CA GLY A 61 -25.29 -5.94 -4.78
C GLY A 61 -23.83 -5.74 -5.23
N GLU A 62 -23.59 -5.13 -6.39
CA GLU A 62 -22.25 -4.91 -6.92
C GLU A 62 -21.51 -3.80 -6.16
N LYS A 63 -20.18 -3.96 -6.01
CA LYS A 63 -19.31 -2.92 -5.44
C LYS A 63 -19.07 -1.83 -6.50
N ILE A 64 -19.41 -0.59 -6.16
CA ILE A 64 -19.09 0.61 -6.94
C ILE A 64 -17.89 1.28 -6.27
N TYR A 65 -16.78 1.43 -7.01
CA TYR A 65 -15.58 2.08 -6.55
C TYR A 65 -15.56 3.55 -6.97
N TYR A 66 -15.28 4.43 -6.02
CA TYR A 66 -15.11 5.87 -6.25
C TYR A 66 -13.64 6.22 -6.18
N GLY A 67 -13.13 6.79 -7.26
CA GLY A 67 -11.72 7.13 -7.38
C GLY A 67 -11.38 7.64 -8.77
N PHE A 68 -10.12 7.59 -9.12
CA PHE A 68 -9.65 7.94 -10.45
C PHE A 68 -8.69 6.89 -11.00
N PRO A 69 -8.70 6.68 -12.33
CA PRO A 69 -7.84 5.71 -12.97
C PRO A 69 -6.40 6.21 -13.00
N LEU A 70 -5.47 5.27 -12.91
CA LEU A 70 -4.04 5.52 -13.04
C LEU A 70 -3.50 4.95 -14.37
N PRO A 71 -2.40 5.49 -14.90
CA PRO A 71 -1.81 5.00 -16.13
C PRO A 71 -1.13 3.63 -15.91
N VAL A 72 -1.51 2.67 -16.74
CA VAL A 72 -0.91 1.34 -16.84
C VAL A 72 0.15 1.35 -17.93
N ILE A 73 1.35 0.92 -17.58
CA ILE A 73 2.53 0.87 -18.44
C ILE A 73 3.11 -0.53 -18.37
N LEU A 74 2.98 -1.30 -19.45
CA LEU A 74 3.52 -2.65 -19.53
C LEU A 74 4.63 -2.72 -20.58
N VAL A 75 5.67 -3.51 -20.30
CA VAL A 75 6.72 -3.83 -21.26
C VAL A 75 6.58 -5.30 -21.64
N ASP A 76 6.12 -5.54 -22.88
CA ASP A 76 5.88 -6.85 -23.44
C ASP A 76 5.96 -6.74 -24.97
N GLU A 77 7.07 -7.20 -25.55
CA GLU A 77 7.39 -7.02 -26.99
C GLU A 77 7.16 -5.57 -27.49
N GLY A 78 7.50 -4.60 -26.62
CA GLY A 78 7.24 -3.17 -26.79
C GLY A 78 6.46 -2.56 -25.64
N LEU A 79 6.33 -1.25 -25.67
CA LEU A 79 5.64 -0.49 -24.62
C LEU A 79 4.12 -0.50 -24.89
N LYS A 80 3.35 -0.91 -23.90
CA LYS A 80 1.89 -0.85 -23.90
C LYS A 80 1.45 0.22 -22.90
N PHE A 81 0.56 1.10 -23.33
CA PHE A 81 0.06 2.19 -22.50
C PHE A 81 -1.47 2.28 -22.57
N PHE A 82 -2.12 2.23 -21.43
CA PHE A 82 -3.57 2.45 -21.31
C PHE A 82 -3.93 2.87 -19.88
N MET A 83 -5.16 3.36 -19.68
CA MET A 83 -5.66 3.73 -18.36
C MET A 83 -6.29 2.53 -17.66
N SER A 84 -6.12 2.43 -16.34
CA SER A 84 -6.67 1.34 -15.52
C SER A 84 -8.19 1.21 -15.60
N SER A 85 -8.90 2.30 -15.94
CA SER A 85 -10.35 2.28 -16.17
C SER A 85 -10.80 1.25 -17.23
N LYS A 86 -9.92 0.93 -18.20
CA LYS A 86 -10.23 -0.09 -19.20
C LYS A 86 -10.28 -1.51 -18.62
N LEU A 87 -9.53 -1.76 -17.53
CA LEU A 87 -9.53 -3.06 -16.84
C LEU A 87 -10.76 -3.26 -15.93
N ASP A 88 -11.46 -2.18 -15.57
CA ASP A 88 -12.65 -2.19 -14.68
C ASP A 88 -12.47 -3.13 -13.48
N HIS A 89 -11.44 -2.88 -12.69
CA HIS A 89 -11.08 -3.69 -11.50
C HIS A 89 -10.92 -5.21 -11.79
N GLY A 90 -10.53 -5.56 -13.03
CA GLY A 90 -10.31 -6.94 -13.45
C GLY A 90 -11.54 -7.61 -14.08
N LYS A 91 -12.65 -6.90 -14.23
CA LYS A 91 -13.83 -7.40 -14.94
C LYS A 91 -13.60 -7.47 -16.44
N ASN A 92 -12.85 -6.53 -17.00
CA ASN A 92 -12.64 -6.41 -18.43
C ASN A 92 -11.23 -6.89 -18.86
N VAL A 93 -11.17 -7.34 -20.10
CA VAL A 93 -9.93 -7.65 -20.83
C VAL A 93 -9.60 -6.47 -21.71
N VAL A 94 -8.33 -6.06 -21.72
CA VAL A 94 -7.83 -4.95 -22.54
C VAL A 94 -6.98 -5.49 -23.67
N GLU A 95 -7.33 -5.17 -24.90
CA GLU A 95 -6.49 -5.43 -26.06
C GLU A 95 -5.48 -4.27 -26.24
N SER A 96 -4.22 -4.62 -26.42
CA SER A 96 -3.16 -3.68 -26.75
C SER A 96 -2.12 -4.32 -27.67
N SER A 97 -2.02 -3.82 -28.91
CA SER A 97 -1.07 -4.30 -29.94
C SER A 97 -1.19 -5.80 -30.22
N GLY A 98 -2.44 -6.32 -30.34
CA GLY A 98 -2.70 -7.71 -30.69
C GLY A 98 -2.58 -8.71 -29.53
N LYS A 99 -2.31 -8.24 -28.33
CA LYS A 99 -2.30 -9.04 -27.10
C LYS A 99 -3.40 -8.59 -26.15
N TYR A 100 -3.86 -9.51 -25.30
CA TYR A 100 -4.96 -9.29 -24.36
C TYR A 100 -4.43 -9.34 -22.93
N TYR A 101 -4.84 -8.39 -22.11
CA TYR A 101 -4.40 -8.25 -20.73
C TYR A 101 -5.57 -8.19 -19.76
N LYS A 102 -5.45 -8.88 -18.64
CA LYS A 102 -6.43 -8.89 -17.57
C LYS A 102 -5.77 -8.65 -16.22
N LEU A 103 -6.43 -7.83 -15.39
CA LEU A 103 -6.04 -7.67 -14.00
C LEU A 103 -6.63 -8.83 -13.19
N TYR A 104 -5.78 -9.58 -12.51
CA TYR A 104 -6.17 -10.69 -11.65
C TYR A 104 -5.33 -10.69 -10.37
N HIS A 105 -5.99 -10.69 -9.20
CA HIS A 105 -5.35 -10.61 -7.88
C HIS A 105 -4.28 -9.50 -7.77
N GLY A 106 -4.58 -8.30 -8.29
CA GLY A 106 -3.69 -7.14 -8.24
C GLY A 106 -2.51 -7.16 -9.21
N LYS A 107 -2.40 -8.20 -10.06
CA LYS A 107 -1.35 -8.34 -11.08
C LYS A 107 -1.96 -8.39 -12.47
N ILE A 108 -1.24 -7.89 -13.47
CA ILE A 108 -1.67 -7.93 -14.87
C ILE A 108 -1.04 -9.13 -15.55
N TYR A 109 -1.85 -9.92 -16.21
CA TYR A 109 -1.45 -11.12 -16.95
C TYR A 109 -1.85 -11.01 -18.42
N GLU A 110 -1.02 -11.55 -19.31
CA GLU A 110 -1.39 -11.82 -20.70
C GLU A 110 -2.40 -12.97 -20.74
N THR A 111 -3.47 -12.79 -21.50
CA THR A 111 -4.58 -13.75 -21.59
C THR A 111 -5.02 -13.93 -23.05
N ASN A 112 -6.02 -14.79 -23.27
CA ASN A 112 -6.74 -14.81 -24.54
C ASN A 112 -7.84 -13.72 -24.55
N GLN A 113 -8.54 -13.59 -25.66
CA GLN A 113 -9.64 -12.64 -25.83
C GLN A 113 -10.76 -12.80 -24.78
N GLU A 114 -10.95 -14.01 -24.26
CA GLU A 114 -11.95 -14.33 -23.24
C GLU A 114 -11.44 -13.99 -21.81
N GLY A 115 -10.17 -13.64 -21.65
CA GLY A 115 -9.58 -13.34 -20.36
C GLY A 115 -9.38 -14.57 -19.47
N LYS A 116 -9.08 -15.73 -20.07
CA LYS A 116 -8.89 -16.99 -19.35
C LYS A 116 -7.62 -16.97 -18.53
N ILE A 117 -7.72 -17.26 -17.24
CA ILE A 117 -6.60 -17.52 -16.34
C ILE A 117 -6.41 -19.04 -16.25
N SER A 118 -5.19 -19.48 -16.48
CA SER A 118 -4.77 -20.89 -16.41
C SER A 118 -3.98 -21.13 -15.14
N TYR A 119 -4.10 -22.33 -14.57
CA TYR A 119 -3.45 -22.72 -13.33
C TYR A 119 -2.66 -24.00 -13.56
N ASP A 120 -1.58 -24.18 -12.81
CA ASP A 120 -0.88 -25.46 -12.69
C ASP A 120 -1.55 -26.38 -11.65
N ASP A 121 -0.93 -27.57 -11.44
CA ASP A 121 -1.42 -28.56 -10.48
C ASP A 121 -1.32 -28.09 -9.02
N GLU A 122 -0.49 -27.06 -8.74
CA GLU A 122 -0.32 -26.44 -7.42
C GLU A 122 -1.29 -25.24 -7.20
N GLY A 123 -2.07 -24.87 -8.23
CA GLY A 123 -3.02 -23.77 -8.19
C GLY A 123 -2.40 -22.38 -8.48
N GLU A 124 -1.15 -22.33 -8.93
CA GLU A 124 -0.49 -21.10 -9.32
C GLU A 124 -0.86 -20.67 -10.75
N VAL A 125 -0.89 -19.35 -11.00
CA VAL A 125 -1.24 -18.81 -12.32
C VAL A 125 -0.08 -19.02 -13.30
N THR A 126 -0.34 -19.72 -14.41
CA THR A 126 0.63 -20.02 -15.46
C THR A 126 0.69 -18.99 -16.61
N ASN A 127 -0.25 -18.06 -16.65
CA ASN A 127 -0.26 -17.00 -17.66
C ASN A 127 1.00 -16.15 -17.61
N LEU A 128 1.49 -15.71 -18.76
CA LEU A 128 2.63 -14.81 -18.84
C LEU A 128 2.33 -13.49 -18.13
N LYS A 129 3.30 -13.04 -17.32
CA LYS A 129 3.23 -11.80 -16.60
C LYS A 129 4.19 -10.79 -17.24
N PRO A 130 3.68 -9.74 -17.93
CA PRO A 130 4.53 -8.70 -18.48
C PRO A 130 5.27 -7.93 -17.39
N LEU A 131 6.36 -7.27 -17.75
CA LEU A 131 7.02 -6.34 -16.84
C LEU A 131 6.11 -5.12 -16.64
N ASP A 132 5.63 -4.96 -15.42
CA ASP A 132 4.68 -3.92 -15.04
C ASP A 132 5.44 -2.72 -14.43
N LEU A 133 5.41 -1.60 -15.16
CA LEU A 133 5.96 -0.30 -14.74
C LEU A 133 4.84 0.74 -14.51
N SER A 134 3.64 0.27 -14.25
CA SER A 134 2.46 1.11 -14.06
C SER A 134 2.62 2.06 -12.86
N ILE A 135 1.96 3.20 -12.95
CA ILE A 135 1.81 4.08 -11.80
C ILE A 135 0.68 3.52 -10.94
N THR A 136 1.06 2.73 -9.94
CA THR A 136 0.14 2.17 -8.95
C THR A 136 -0.24 3.21 -7.89
N LYS A 137 -1.20 2.90 -7.03
CA LYS A 137 -1.61 3.73 -5.89
C LYS A 137 -0.41 4.09 -5.00
N SER A 138 0.49 3.15 -4.74
CA SER A 138 1.71 3.39 -3.96
C SER A 138 2.67 4.33 -4.68
N VAL A 139 2.93 4.12 -5.97
CA VAL A 139 3.82 4.98 -6.76
C VAL A 139 3.27 6.40 -6.85
N PHE A 140 1.97 6.55 -7.11
CA PHE A 140 1.30 7.86 -7.13
C PHE A 140 1.45 8.57 -5.78
N SER A 141 1.25 7.87 -4.67
CA SER A 141 1.37 8.43 -3.32
C SER A 141 2.81 8.84 -2.99
N ILE A 142 3.80 8.05 -3.41
CA ILE A 142 5.22 8.40 -3.29
C ILE A 142 5.52 9.69 -4.04
N LEU A 143 5.07 9.82 -5.27
CA LEU A 143 5.27 11.03 -6.10
C LEU A 143 4.59 12.24 -5.47
N LEU A 144 3.35 12.07 -5.00
CA LEU A 144 2.58 13.14 -4.34
C LEU A 144 3.28 13.64 -3.08
N VAL A 145 3.71 12.72 -2.19
CA VAL A 145 4.44 13.07 -0.96
C VAL A 145 5.78 13.71 -1.28
N SER A 146 6.53 13.19 -2.26
CA SER A 146 7.80 13.77 -2.68
C SER A 146 7.63 15.20 -3.19
N MET A 147 6.60 15.46 -3.99
CA MET A 147 6.30 16.80 -4.49
C MET A 147 5.88 17.76 -3.35
N LEU A 148 5.04 17.28 -2.44
CA LEU A 148 4.62 18.04 -1.26
C LEU A 148 5.81 18.40 -0.38
N MET A 149 6.70 17.44 -0.10
CA MET A 149 7.94 17.67 0.65
C MET A 149 8.83 18.70 -0.05
N PHE A 150 9.03 18.57 -1.35
CA PHE A 150 9.82 19.51 -2.12
C PHE A 150 9.28 20.94 -2.00
N MET A 151 7.96 21.11 -2.14
CA MET A 151 7.31 22.42 -1.98
C MET A 151 7.46 22.96 -0.55
N LEU A 152 7.24 22.13 0.46
CA LEU A 152 7.34 22.53 1.87
C LEU A 152 8.76 22.98 2.24
N PHE A 153 9.75 22.16 1.93
CA PHE A 153 11.14 22.46 2.34
C PHE A 153 11.78 23.56 1.52
N THR A 154 11.44 23.72 0.26
CA THR A 154 11.86 24.88 -0.52
C THR A 154 11.24 26.17 0.00
N SER A 155 9.96 26.14 0.38
CA SER A 155 9.26 27.27 1.01
C SER A 155 9.90 27.62 2.37
N LEU A 156 10.20 26.62 3.19
CA LEU A 156 10.88 26.80 4.47
C LEU A 156 12.27 27.41 4.29
N ALA A 157 13.07 26.89 3.37
CA ALA A 157 14.40 27.40 3.07
C ALA A 157 14.36 28.86 2.57
N LYS A 158 13.39 29.18 1.71
CA LYS A 158 13.15 30.55 1.25
C LYS A 158 12.77 31.47 2.39
N SER A 159 11.89 31.04 3.29
CA SER A 159 11.46 31.80 4.47
C SER A 159 12.63 32.16 5.39
N TYR A 160 13.56 31.26 5.65
CA TYR A 160 14.77 31.54 6.41
C TYR A 160 15.67 32.60 5.74
N LYS A 161 15.82 32.48 4.42
CA LYS A 161 16.68 33.41 3.67
C LYS A 161 16.13 34.86 3.64
N GLU A 162 14.80 35.00 3.56
CA GLU A 162 14.13 36.29 3.42
C GLU A 162 13.80 36.98 4.76
N ASN A 163 13.74 36.24 5.88
CA ASN A 163 13.26 36.74 7.17
C ASN A 163 14.30 36.65 8.29
N ASN A 164 15.56 36.97 8.02
CA ASN A 164 16.64 36.98 9.01
C ASN A 164 16.74 35.66 9.82
N GLN A 165 16.66 34.52 9.13
CA GLN A 165 16.73 33.19 9.71
C GLN A 165 15.54 32.82 10.63
N ILE A 166 14.40 33.47 10.48
CA ILE A 166 13.18 33.13 11.21
C ILE A 166 12.18 32.49 10.24
N ALA A 167 11.76 31.26 10.55
CA ALA A 167 10.73 30.59 9.78
C ALA A 167 9.36 31.29 9.90
N LYS A 168 8.68 31.48 8.77
CA LYS A 168 7.32 32.02 8.71
C LYS A 168 6.38 31.07 7.97
N GLY A 169 5.07 31.25 8.18
CA GLY A 169 4.04 30.44 7.52
C GLY A 169 4.07 28.97 7.92
N VAL A 170 3.79 28.09 6.97
CA VAL A 170 3.73 26.62 7.18
C VAL A 170 5.09 26.07 7.64
N GLY A 171 6.20 26.66 7.18
CA GLY A 171 7.55 26.26 7.57
C GLY A 171 7.78 26.33 9.08
N ARG A 172 7.18 27.32 9.76
CA ARG A 172 7.29 27.48 11.22
C ARG A 172 6.72 26.28 11.99
N PHE A 173 5.73 25.59 11.42
CA PHE A 173 5.17 24.37 12.04
C PHE A 173 6.17 23.21 12.01
N PHE A 174 6.97 23.09 10.94
CA PHE A 174 7.95 22.01 10.79
C PHE A 174 9.30 22.29 11.44
N GLU A 175 9.60 23.57 11.72
CA GLU A 175 10.87 23.99 12.35
C GLU A 175 11.19 23.25 13.66
N PRO A 176 10.25 23.10 14.63
CA PRO A 176 10.53 22.37 15.87
C PRO A 176 10.92 20.92 15.63
N ILE A 177 10.31 20.27 14.62
CA ILE A 177 10.62 18.88 14.27
C ILE A 177 12.03 18.79 13.64
N VAL A 178 12.39 19.73 12.78
CA VAL A 178 13.74 19.80 12.20
C VAL A 178 14.80 20.00 13.28
N ILE A 179 14.53 20.88 14.26
CA ILE A 179 15.41 21.13 15.41
C ILE A 179 15.53 19.86 16.27
N LEU A 180 14.41 19.19 16.57
CA LEU A 180 14.40 17.93 17.32
C LEU A 180 15.26 16.87 16.64
N ILE A 181 15.12 16.67 15.35
CA ILE A 181 15.92 15.68 14.61
C ILE A 181 17.40 16.05 14.63
N ARG A 182 17.73 17.34 14.54
CA ARG A 182 19.11 17.82 14.62
C ARG A 182 19.71 17.56 15.98
N ASP A 183 19.05 18.02 17.04
CA ASP A 183 19.62 18.11 18.38
C ASP A 183 19.54 16.78 19.14
N GLU A 184 18.45 16.01 18.96
CA GLU A 184 18.23 14.77 19.69
C GLU A 184 18.70 13.52 18.90
N ILE A 185 18.85 13.60 17.58
CA ILE A 185 19.20 12.45 16.75
C ILE A 185 20.53 12.65 16.05
N ALA A 186 20.64 13.69 15.20
CA ALA A 186 21.78 13.84 14.31
C ALA A 186 23.08 14.19 15.06
N ILE A 187 23.06 15.17 15.94
CA ILE A 187 24.25 15.61 16.70
C ILE A 187 24.71 14.49 17.65
N PRO A 188 23.87 13.89 18.51
CA PRO A 188 24.34 12.86 19.43
C PRO A 188 24.85 11.59 18.73
N SER A 189 24.24 11.21 17.58
CA SER A 189 24.58 9.95 16.90
C SER A 189 25.76 10.07 15.92
N ILE A 190 25.92 11.24 15.28
CA ILE A 190 26.92 11.44 14.20
C ILE A 190 28.07 12.34 14.66
N GLY A 191 27.81 13.20 15.65
CA GLY A 191 28.76 14.19 16.16
C GLY A 191 28.64 15.53 15.45
N GLU A 192 28.99 16.61 16.19
CA GLU A 192 28.85 18.00 15.74
C GLU A 192 29.59 18.32 14.44
N ASN A 193 30.71 17.68 14.18
CA ASN A 193 31.51 17.96 12.99
C ASN A 193 30.92 17.38 11.70
N ASN A 194 30.16 16.29 11.78
CA ASN A 194 29.74 15.51 10.61
C ASN A 194 28.23 15.50 10.36
N TYR A 195 27.39 15.85 11.36
CA TYR A 195 25.93 15.74 11.22
C TYR A 195 25.37 16.51 10.03
N LYS A 196 25.95 17.67 9.69
CA LYS A 196 25.49 18.53 8.59
C LYS A 196 25.48 17.79 7.24
N LYS A 197 26.45 16.90 7.05
CA LYS A 197 26.57 16.10 5.81
C LYS A 197 25.38 15.14 5.62
N TYR A 198 24.85 14.61 6.72
CA TYR A 198 23.77 13.62 6.69
C TYR A 198 22.40 14.20 7.01
N MET A 199 22.34 15.45 7.46
CA MET A 199 21.10 16.08 7.92
C MET A 199 20.01 16.10 6.84
N SER A 200 20.37 16.41 5.59
CA SER A 200 19.41 16.40 4.48
C SER A 200 18.80 15.01 4.25
N PHE A 201 19.63 13.96 4.31
CA PHE A 201 19.18 12.59 4.17
C PHE A 201 18.25 12.17 5.32
N LEU A 202 18.64 12.45 6.56
CA LEU A 202 17.85 12.13 7.75
C LEU A 202 16.49 12.82 7.73
N LEU A 203 16.46 14.12 7.40
CA LEU A 203 15.20 14.87 7.28
C LEU A 203 14.34 14.31 6.16
N THR A 204 14.93 14.02 5.01
CA THR A 204 14.17 13.45 3.88
C THR A 204 13.55 12.10 4.26
N LEU A 205 14.33 11.19 4.85
CA LEU A 205 13.85 9.88 5.26
C LEU A 205 12.75 9.98 6.32
N PHE A 206 12.97 10.80 7.35
CA PHE A 206 12.01 10.99 8.43
C PHE A 206 10.67 11.53 7.90
N PHE A 207 10.69 12.66 7.19
CA PHE A 207 9.46 13.29 6.73
C PHE A 207 8.77 12.49 5.64
N PHE A 208 9.52 11.80 4.79
CA PHE A 208 8.96 10.91 3.77
C PHE A 208 8.14 9.78 4.41
N ILE A 209 8.72 9.06 5.37
CA ILE A 209 8.03 8.00 6.10
C ILE A 209 6.85 8.57 6.89
N TRP A 210 7.05 9.71 7.55
CA TRP A 210 6.02 10.35 8.36
C TRP A 210 4.80 10.76 7.53
N PHE A 211 5.01 11.44 6.41
CA PHE A 211 3.90 11.83 5.52
C PHE A 211 3.19 10.64 4.89
N LEU A 212 3.92 9.61 4.48
CA LEU A 212 3.31 8.38 3.97
C LEU A 212 2.43 7.70 5.02
N ASN A 213 2.89 7.66 6.28
CA ASN A 213 2.10 7.10 7.39
C ASN A 213 0.88 7.96 7.71
N LEU A 214 0.99 9.28 7.65
CA LEU A 214 -0.17 10.18 7.80
C LEU A 214 -1.21 9.95 6.69
N LEU A 215 -0.79 9.73 5.45
CA LEU A 215 -1.70 9.33 4.37
C LEU A 215 -2.34 7.97 4.65
N GLY A 216 -1.60 7.03 5.23
CA GLY A 216 -2.12 5.73 5.63
C GLY A 216 -3.19 5.80 6.71
N LEU A 217 -3.07 6.75 7.64
CA LEU A 217 -4.08 7.01 8.68
C LEU A 217 -5.31 7.75 8.15
N SER A 218 -5.23 8.31 6.95
CA SER A 218 -6.36 8.98 6.32
C SER A 218 -7.32 7.96 5.67
N PRO A 219 -8.58 8.36 5.37
CA PRO A 219 -9.54 7.51 4.66
C PRO A 219 -9.06 7.07 3.25
N LEU A 220 -7.94 7.61 2.77
CA LEU A 220 -7.35 7.25 1.46
C LEU A 220 -6.81 5.82 1.43
N GLY A 221 -6.57 5.19 2.58
CA GLY A 221 -6.09 3.80 2.70
C GLY A 221 -4.77 3.54 1.97
N VAL A 222 -3.84 4.50 2.04
CA VAL A 222 -2.53 4.41 1.39
C VAL A 222 -1.57 3.65 2.30
N ASN A 223 -1.16 2.44 1.92
CA ASN A 223 -0.25 1.61 2.70
C ASN A 223 1.10 1.42 1.99
N VAL A 224 1.78 2.51 1.68
CA VAL A 224 3.07 2.47 0.98
C VAL A 224 4.16 1.84 1.83
N THR A 225 4.23 2.21 3.11
CA THR A 225 5.25 1.70 4.05
C THR A 225 5.02 0.24 4.46
N GLY A 226 3.83 -0.31 4.26
CA GLY A 226 3.54 -1.73 4.38
C GLY A 226 4.01 -2.57 3.19
N ASN A 227 4.35 -1.92 2.06
CA ASN A 227 4.93 -2.61 0.91
C ASN A 227 6.41 -2.91 1.18
N ILE A 228 6.75 -4.21 1.22
CA ILE A 228 8.09 -4.70 1.54
C ILE A 228 9.15 -4.19 0.53
N ALA A 229 8.79 -3.99 -0.74
CA ALA A 229 9.73 -3.49 -1.75
C ALA A 229 10.13 -2.03 -1.45
N VAL A 230 9.20 -1.20 -0.97
CA VAL A 230 9.47 0.20 -0.60
C VAL A 230 10.33 0.27 0.65
N THR A 231 9.96 -0.46 1.70
CA THR A 231 10.72 -0.45 2.97
C THR A 231 12.12 -1.05 2.80
N PHE A 232 12.23 -2.12 2.01
CA PHE A 232 13.53 -2.70 1.65
C PHE A 232 14.38 -1.72 0.82
N GLY A 233 13.80 -1.01 -0.14
CA GLY A 233 14.48 0.02 -0.93
C GLY A 233 15.04 1.13 -0.04
N LEU A 234 14.25 1.66 0.91
CA LEU A 234 14.70 2.68 1.86
C LEU A 234 15.83 2.16 2.77
N ALA A 235 15.70 0.92 3.25
CA ALA A 235 16.73 0.26 4.05
C ALA A 235 18.02 0.06 3.26
N LEU A 236 17.93 -0.35 1.99
CA LEU A 236 19.08 -0.52 1.11
C LEU A 236 19.80 0.80 0.84
N ILE A 237 19.07 1.89 0.58
CA ILE A 237 19.66 3.22 0.41
C ILE A 237 20.41 3.63 1.69
N THR A 238 19.79 3.46 2.85
CA THR A 238 20.40 3.77 4.16
C THR A 238 21.65 2.92 4.38
N PHE A 239 21.60 1.63 4.09
CA PHE A 239 22.74 0.72 4.17
C PHE A 239 23.89 1.17 3.26
N LEU A 240 23.61 1.51 2.01
CA LEU A 240 24.62 1.98 1.06
C LEU A 240 25.27 3.29 1.54
N ILE A 241 24.46 4.29 1.94
CA ILE A 241 24.99 5.57 2.44
C ILE A 241 25.87 5.33 3.66
N THR A 242 25.42 4.54 4.62
CA THR A 242 26.18 4.26 5.86
C THR A 242 27.50 3.57 5.55
N ASN A 243 27.50 2.52 4.75
CA ASN A 243 28.70 1.71 4.48
C ASN A 243 29.69 2.42 3.55
N LEU A 244 29.22 3.13 2.52
CA LEU A 244 30.09 3.85 1.58
C LEU A 244 30.76 5.09 2.22
N THR A 245 30.13 5.67 3.25
CA THR A 245 30.67 6.85 3.93
C THR A 245 31.33 6.53 5.27
N ALA A 246 31.34 5.25 5.67
CA ALA A 246 31.91 4.77 6.91
C ALA A 246 33.42 4.99 6.99
N ASN A 247 33.90 5.30 8.18
CA ASN A 247 35.33 5.44 8.47
C ASN A 247 35.96 4.11 8.90
N LYS A 248 37.30 4.09 9.04
CA LYS A 248 38.05 2.90 9.48
C LYS A 248 37.61 2.38 10.85
N THR A 249 37.19 3.25 11.75
CA THR A 249 36.75 2.89 13.11
C THR A 249 35.43 2.10 13.05
N TYR A 250 34.51 2.50 12.18
CA TYR A 250 33.26 1.77 11.96
C TYR A 250 33.52 0.33 11.49
N TRP A 251 34.35 0.15 10.47
CA TRP A 251 34.70 -1.17 9.93
C TRP A 251 35.45 -2.04 10.97
N LYS A 252 36.37 -1.40 11.72
CA LYS A 252 37.04 -2.10 12.82
C LYS A 252 36.05 -2.60 13.88
N HIS A 253 35.01 -1.85 14.17
CA HIS A 253 34.00 -2.22 15.17
C HIS A 253 33.05 -3.34 14.70
N ILE A 254 32.89 -3.50 13.38
CA ILE A 254 32.07 -4.59 12.80
C ILE A 254 32.85 -5.90 12.73
N PHE A 255 34.12 -5.85 12.44
CA PHE A 255 34.93 -7.04 12.18
C PHE A 255 35.85 -7.44 13.33
N TRP A 256 36.00 -6.63 14.33
CA TRP A 256 36.79 -6.82 15.55
C TRP A 256 35.94 -6.33 16.74
#